data_a18dfe16281aab04e7473cce77ef656d
#
_entry.id   a18dfe16281aab04e7473cce77ef656d
#
_cell.length_a   1.000
_cell.length_b   1.000
_cell.length_c   1.000
_cell.angle_alpha   90.00
_cell.angle_beta   90.00
_cell.angle_gamma   90.00
#
_symmetry.space_group_name_H-M   'P 1'
#
loop_
_entity.id
_entity.type
_entity.pdbx_description
1 polymer ?
#
loop_
_entity_poly.entity_id
_entity_poly.type
_entity_poly.pdbx_seq_one_letter_code
_entity_poly.pdbx_strand_id
1 'polypeptide(L)'
;MRLNKFIAETGFCSRRKADELINEGRVSVNKHEAIIGMDVKPEDVVKIDGERVRLNTKYEYYILNKPKRVLCSNEDKFGRKLAIDFIKSRARLFTYGRLDFMTEGLIIISNDGDVYNHVMHPGKKLYKSYIAKINRDIEEKDIEALQHGVVIDGRRTAPAKVKKLDKKEIRIAIFEGR
;
A
#
# COMPACT_ATOMS: atom_id res chain seq x y z
N MET A 1 7.97 -13.07 14.80
CA MET A 1 7.00 -12.33 13.94
C MET A 1 5.85 -13.22 13.55
N ARG A 2 4.69 -12.67 13.13
CA ARG A 2 3.55 -13.50 12.66
C ARG A 2 3.92 -14.31 11.43
N LEU A 3 3.55 -15.59 11.40
CA LEU A 3 3.87 -16.53 10.31
C LEU A 3 3.42 -16.02 8.94
N ASN A 4 2.20 -15.46 8.82
CA ASN A 4 1.73 -14.90 7.56
C ASN A 4 2.57 -13.69 7.07
N LYS A 5 3.12 -12.90 8.02
CA LYS A 5 4.06 -11.82 7.70
C LYS A 5 5.37 -12.42 7.21
N PHE A 6 5.90 -13.44 7.88
CA PHE A 6 7.11 -14.14 7.47
C PHE A 6 6.97 -14.66 6.03
N ILE A 7 5.89 -15.40 5.73
CA ILE A 7 5.64 -15.94 4.37
C ILE A 7 5.58 -14.81 3.33
N ALA A 8 4.91 -13.70 3.64
CA ALA A 8 4.83 -12.58 2.72
C ALA A 8 6.20 -11.92 2.47
N GLU A 9 7.06 -11.84 3.48
CA GLU A 9 8.42 -11.29 3.38
C GLU A 9 9.38 -12.21 2.62
N THR A 10 9.09 -13.52 2.51
CA THR A 10 9.82 -14.40 1.59
C THR A 10 9.54 -14.06 0.12
N GLY A 11 8.49 -13.29 -0.17
CA GLY A 11 8.02 -13.00 -1.52
C GLY A 11 7.11 -14.08 -2.12
N PHE A 12 6.80 -15.15 -1.38
CA PHE A 12 6.00 -16.27 -1.89
C PHE A 12 4.57 -15.85 -2.25
N CYS A 13 3.87 -15.16 -1.34
CA CYS A 13 2.50 -14.69 -1.58
C CYS A 13 2.14 -13.48 -0.70
N SER A 14 0.87 -13.01 -0.78
CA SER A 14 0.35 -12.00 0.13
C SER A 14 0.08 -12.58 1.52
N ARG A 15 -0.02 -11.74 2.56
CA ARG A 15 -0.38 -12.17 3.92
C ARG A 15 -1.72 -12.90 3.97
N ARG A 16 -2.73 -12.41 3.22
CA ARG A 16 -4.04 -13.07 3.12
C ARG A 16 -3.94 -14.45 2.46
N LYS A 17 -3.19 -14.55 1.36
CA LYS A 17 -2.97 -15.84 0.72
C LYS A 17 -2.16 -16.80 1.60
N ALA A 18 -1.24 -16.28 2.42
CA ALA A 18 -0.54 -17.08 3.42
C ALA A 18 -1.50 -17.65 4.48
N ASP A 19 -2.46 -16.86 4.96
CA ASP A 19 -3.50 -17.35 5.88
C ASP A 19 -4.36 -18.44 5.24
N GLU A 20 -4.70 -18.33 3.94
CA GLU A 20 -5.40 -19.38 3.20
C GLU A 20 -4.58 -20.66 3.13
N LEU A 21 -3.28 -20.58 2.79
CA LEU A 21 -2.38 -21.73 2.74
C LEU A 21 -2.21 -22.42 4.10
N ILE A 22 -2.18 -21.64 5.18
CA ILE A 22 -2.12 -22.16 6.55
C ILE A 22 -3.41 -22.94 6.86
N ASN A 23 -4.58 -22.39 6.52
CA ASN A 23 -5.87 -23.07 6.73
C ASN A 23 -6.02 -24.36 5.88
N GLU A 24 -5.40 -24.38 4.70
CA GLU A 24 -5.38 -25.54 3.82
C GLU A 24 -4.41 -26.65 4.30
N GLY A 25 -3.70 -26.47 5.45
CA GLY A 25 -2.72 -27.41 5.98
C GLY A 25 -1.44 -27.53 5.14
N ARG A 26 -1.17 -26.57 4.25
CA ARG A 26 -0.03 -26.58 3.30
C ARG A 26 1.24 -25.99 3.88
N VAL A 27 1.18 -25.45 5.10
CA VAL A 27 2.31 -24.78 5.75
C VAL A 27 2.74 -25.57 6.97
N SER A 28 4.03 -25.78 7.15
CA SER A 28 4.61 -26.36 8.35
C SER A 28 5.75 -25.50 8.91
N VAL A 29 5.89 -25.52 10.23
CA VAL A 29 6.97 -24.87 10.99
C VAL A 29 7.67 -25.92 11.83
N ASN A 30 8.97 -26.10 11.67
CA ASN A 30 9.78 -27.12 12.38
C ASN A 30 9.17 -28.53 12.33
N LYS A 31 8.62 -28.93 11.16
CA LYS A 31 7.95 -30.21 10.88
C LYS A 31 6.54 -30.36 11.49
N HIS A 32 6.01 -29.38 12.20
CA HIS A 32 4.64 -29.37 12.73
C HIS A 32 3.74 -28.54 11.79
N GLU A 33 2.50 -28.97 11.65
CA GLU A 33 1.50 -28.21 10.91
C GLU A 33 1.30 -26.84 11.52
N ALA A 34 1.23 -25.81 10.67
CA ALA A 34 1.06 -24.44 11.11
C ALA A 34 -0.41 -24.10 11.35
N ILE A 35 -0.66 -23.21 12.29
CA ILE A 35 -1.99 -22.67 12.58
C ILE A 35 -2.02 -21.15 12.41
N ILE A 36 -3.20 -20.62 12.08
CA ILE A 36 -3.38 -19.16 11.97
C ILE A 36 -3.00 -18.46 13.27
N GLY A 37 -2.32 -17.33 13.13
CA GLY A 37 -1.88 -16.54 14.28
C GLY A 37 -0.59 -17.03 14.94
N MET A 38 0.01 -18.12 14.46
CA MET A 38 1.31 -18.61 14.95
C MET A 38 2.39 -17.53 14.76
N ASP A 39 3.28 -17.42 15.75
CA ASP A 39 4.49 -16.63 15.64
C ASP A 39 5.69 -17.54 15.31
N VAL A 40 6.61 -17.00 14.52
CA VAL A 40 7.85 -17.68 14.13
C VAL A 40 9.05 -16.79 14.44
N LYS A 41 10.18 -17.44 14.69
CA LYS A 41 11.48 -16.83 14.88
C LYS A 41 12.30 -16.91 13.59
N PRO A 42 13.37 -16.12 13.45
CA PRO A 42 14.22 -16.15 12.25
C PRO A 42 14.88 -17.50 11.97
N GLU A 43 15.16 -18.26 13.02
CA GLU A 43 15.78 -19.60 12.98
C GLU A 43 14.82 -20.72 12.62
N ASP A 44 13.50 -20.51 12.70
CA ASP A 44 12.51 -21.52 12.42
C ASP A 44 12.52 -21.94 10.93
N VAL A 45 12.30 -23.23 10.70
CA VAL A 45 12.22 -23.79 9.35
C VAL A 45 10.79 -23.78 8.90
N VAL A 46 10.42 -22.83 8.06
CA VAL A 46 9.10 -22.72 7.45
C VAL A 46 9.12 -23.40 6.09
N LYS A 47 8.12 -24.28 5.84
CA LYS A 47 7.91 -24.95 4.55
C LYS A 47 6.49 -24.71 4.06
N ILE A 48 6.34 -24.60 2.74
CA ILE A 48 5.06 -24.55 2.02
C ILE A 48 5.11 -25.66 1.00
N ASP A 49 4.10 -26.54 1.00
CA ASP A 49 4.04 -27.74 0.15
C ASP A 49 5.32 -28.60 0.23
N GLY A 50 5.93 -28.66 1.42
CA GLY A 50 7.16 -29.41 1.64
C GLY A 50 8.46 -28.65 1.30
N GLU A 51 8.40 -27.55 0.57
CA GLU A 51 9.55 -26.75 0.18
C GLU A 51 9.86 -25.64 1.19
N ARG A 52 11.16 -25.49 1.54
CA ARG A 52 11.59 -24.49 2.49
C ARG A 52 11.55 -23.09 1.88
N VAL A 53 10.86 -22.17 2.53
CA VAL A 53 10.89 -20.73 2.21
C VAL A 53 11.86 -19.99 3.15
N ARG A 54 12.48 -18.92 2.64
CA ARG A 54 13.45 -18.11 3.40
C ARG A 54 13.14 -16.64 3.24
N LEU A 55 13.40 -15.86 4.28
CA LEU A 55 13.26 -14.40 4.22
C LEU A 55 14.11 -13.83 3.08
N ASN A 56 13.49 -12.94 2.33
CA ASN A 56 14.23 -12.13 1.37
C ASN A 56 14.95 -11.00 2.14
N THR A 57 16.27 -10.97 2.05
CA THR A 57 17.10 -9.95 2.70
C THR A 57 17.43 -8.78 1.79
N LYS A 58 17.00 -8.83 0.51
CA LYS A 58 17.26 -7.78 -0.46
C LYS A 58 16.00 -6.95 -0.67
N TYR A 59 16.02 -5.73 -0.16
CA TYR A 59 14.96 -4.76 -0.41
C TYR A 59 15.22 -3.96 -1.69
N GLU A 60 14.15 -3.70 -2.42
CA GLU A 60 14.15 -2.92 -3.66
C GLU A 60 13.16 -1.77 -3.51
N TYR A 61 13.57 -0.56 -3.92
CA TYR A 61 12.75 0.64 -3.85
C TYR A 61 12.76 1.34 -5.19
N TYR A 62 11.57 1.63 -5.68
CA TYR A 62 11.35 2.31 -6.95
C TYR A 62 10.39 3.48 -6.76
N ILE A 63 10.62 4.51 -7.54
CA ILE A 63 9.71 5.65 -7.67
C ILE A 63 9.14 5.62 -9.08
N LEU A 64 7.82 5.53 -9.18
CA LEU A 64 7.10 5.58 -10.45
C LEU A 64 6.30 6.88 -10.53
N ASN A 65 6.43 7.63 -11.60
CA ASN A 65 5.42 8.59 -12.00
C ASN A 65 4.29 7.80 -12.67
N LYS A 66 3.29 7.38 -11.86
CA LYS A 66 2.20 6.52 -12.32
C LYS A 66 1.36 7.27 -13.37
N PRO A 67 1.20 6.75 -14.57
CA PRO A 67 0.30 7.36 -15.55
C PRO A 67 -1.17 7.07 -15.20
N LYS A 68 -2.09 7.80 -15.85
CA LYS A 68 -3.52 7.49 -15.83
C LYS A 68 -3.79 6.11 -16.42
N ARG A 69 -4.93 5.51 -16.08
CA ARG A 69 -5.39 4.18 -16.51
C ARG A 69 -4.49 3.03 -16.06
N VAL A 70 -3.84 3.19 -14.90
CA VAL A 70 -3.00 2.18 -14.26
C VAL A 70 -3.47 1.99 -12.81
N LEU A 71 -3.57 0.74 -12.38
CA LEU A 71 -4.02 0.36 -11.04
C LEU A 71 -2.87 0.25 -10.05
N CYS A 72 -3.07 0.72 -8.82
CA CYS A 72 -2.24 0.41 -7.66
C CYS A 72 -2.76 -0.86 -6.97
N SER A 73 -2.56 -2.00 -7.60
CA SER A 73 -2.94 -3.32 -7.10
C SER A 73 -1.85 -4.32 -7.47
N ASN A 74 -1.84 -5.47 -6.81
CA ASN A 74 -0.97 -6.60 -7.17
C ASN A 74 -1.67 -7.60 -8.10
N GLU A 75 -2.99 -7.50 -8.24
CA GLU A 75 -3.81 -8.40 -9.06
C GLU A 75 -4.96 -7.63 -9.70
N ASP A 76 -5.35 -8.02 -10.89
CA ASP A 76 -6.55 -7.51 -11.56
C ASP A 76 -7.20 -8.61 -12.40
N LYS A 77 -8.50 -8.81 -12.22
CA LYS A 77 -9.28 -9.83 -12.93
C LYS A 77 -9.66 -9.42 -14.36
N PHE A 78 -9.50 -8.14 -14.69
CA PHE A 78 -9.91 -7.57 -15.99
C PHE A 78 -8.71 -7.30 -16.92
N GLY A 79 -7.50 -7.72 -16.54
CA GLY A 79 -6.30 -7.54 -17.36
C GLY A 79 -5.83 -6.09 -17.51
N ARG A 80 -6.25 -5.19 -16.60
CA ARG A 80 -5.80 -3.80 -16.63
C ARG A 80 -4.36 -3.70 -16.15
N LYS A 81 -3.62 -2.76 -16.69
CA LYS A 81 -2.21 -2.55 -16.36
C LYS A 81 -2.04 -2.13 -14.90
N LEU A 82 -1.09 -2.75 -14.22
CA LEU A 82 -0.75 -2.49 -12.83
C LEU A 82 0.48 -1.59 -12.71
N ALA A 83 0.59 -0.83 -11.63
CA ALA A 83 1.76 0.01 -11.38
C ALA A 83 3.05 -0.82 -11.25
N ILE A 84 2.96 -2.02 -10.70
CA ILE A 84 4.09 -2.94 -10.56
C ILE A 84 4.60 -3.47 -11.91
N ASP A 85 3.78 -3.50 -12.97
CA ASP A 85 4.17 -3.99 -14.30
C ASP A 85 5.21 -3.08 -14.99
N PHE A 86 5.41 -1.87 -14.49
CA PHE A 86 6.44 -0.95 -15.00
C PHE A 86 7.84 -1.29 -14.50
N ILE A 87 7.94 -2.17 -13.50
CA ILE A 87 9.21 -2.51 -12.83
C ILE A 87 9.62 -3.93 -13.22
N LYS A 88 10.83 -4.07 -13.75
CA LYS A 88 11.43 -5.37 -14.00
C LYS A 88 12.14 -5.85 -12.73
N SER A 89 11.45 -6.67 -11.95
CA SER A 89 12.00 -7.29 -10.75
C SER A 89 11.49 -8.73 -10.61
N ARG A 90 12.29 -9.57 -9.94
CA ARG A 90 11.88 -10.91 -9.50
C ARG A 90 11.25 -10.88 -8.11
N ALA A 91 11.42 -9.78 -7.38
CA ALA A 91 10.82 -9.62 -6.06
C ALA A 91 9.31 -9.38 -6.19
N ARG A 92 8.56 -9.84 -5.21
CA ARG A 92 7.14 -9.52 -5.09
C ARG A 92 6.97 -8.08 -4.60
N LEU A 93 6.77 -7.17 -5.54
CA LEU A 93 6.60 -5.75 -5.27
C LEU A 93 5.15 -5.39 -4.92
N PHE A 94 4.97 -4.26 -4.20
CA PHE A 94 3.68 -3.64 -3.95
C PHE A 94 3.81 -2.12 -3.84
N THR A 95 2.71 -1.41 -4.07
CA THR A 95 2.69 0.06 -4.01
C THR A 95 2.53 0.56 -2.58
N TYR A 96 3.21 1.65 -2.22
CA TYR A 96 3.05 2.36 -0.95
C TYR A 96 1.85 3.31 -1.04
N GLY A 97 0.71 2.81 -0.62
CA GLY A 97 -0.57 3.46 -0.82
C GLY A 97 -1.12 3.27 -2.23
N ARG A 98 -2.07 4.11 -2.59
CA ARG A 98 -2.77 4.01 -3.87
C ARG A 98 -3.01 5.41 -4.45
N LEU A 99 -2.89 5.49 -5.76
CA LEU A 99 -3.48 6.53 -6.58
C LEU A 99 -4.61 5.88 -7.40
N ASP A 100 -5.70 6.59 -7.58
CA ASP A 100 -6.83 6.09 -8.35
C ASP A 100 -6.47 5.86 -9.82
N PHE A 101 -7.31 5.10 -10.51
CA PHE A 101 -7.09 4.70 -11.89
C PHE A 101 -6.82 5.88 -12.84
N MET A 102 -7.56 6.99 -12.66
CA MET A 102 -7.42 8.21 -13.46
C MET A 102 -6.49 9.25 -12.83
N THR A 103 -5.90 8.97 -11.66
CA THR A 103 -4.92 9.85 -11.02
C THR A 103 -3.52 9.50 -11.51
N GLU A 104 -2.72 10.51 -11.80
CA GLU A 104 -1.30 10.38 -12.16
C GLU A 104 -0.42 10.98 -11.06
N GLY A 105 0.84 10.57 -11.01
CA GLY A 105 1.82 11.13 -10.09
C GLY A 105 2.68 10.10 -9.37
N LEU A 106 3.41 10.58 -8.39
CA LEU A 106 4.41 9.82 -7.65
C LEU A 106 3.77 8.69 -6.83
N ILE A 107 4.26 7.47 -7.03
CA ILE A 107 4.00 6.30 -6.20
C ILE A 107 5.31 5.56 -5.90
N ILE A 108 5.50 5.14 -4.65
CA ILE A 108 6.61 4.30 -4.24
C ILE A 108 6.20 2.83 -4.43
N ILE A 109 7.10 2.02 -4.95
CA ILE A 109 6.93 0.58 -5.15
C ILE A 109 8.12 -0.12 -4.49
N SER A 110 7.84 -1.12 -3.65
CA SER A 110 8.89 -1.83 -2.92
C SER A 110 8.40 -3.22 -2.49
N ASN A 111 9.31 -4.05 -2.00
CA ASN A 111 9.03 -5.30 -1.28
C ASN A 111 9.23 -5.17 0.25
N ASP A 112 9.49 -3.99 0.77
CA ASP A 112 9.71 -3.74 2.20
C ASP A 112 8.40 -3.35 2.91
N GLY A 113 7.85 -4.30 3.67
CA GLY A 113 6.62 -4.11 4.43
C GLY A 113 6.80 -3.30 5.71
N ASP A 114 7.99 -3.25 6.28
CA ASP A 114 8.24 -2.52 7.52
C ASP A 114 8.38 -1.02 7.25
N VAL A 115 9.12 -0.65 6.21
CA VAL A 115 9.15 0.75 5.73
C VAL A 115 7.79 1.18 5.22
N TYR A 116 7.02 0.31 4.54
CA TYR A 116 5.63 0.59 4.18
C TYR A 116 4.81 1.02 5.39
N ASN A 117 4.83 0.22 6.45
CA ASN A 117 4.07 0.52 7.68
C ASN A 117 4.53 1.83 8.32
N HIS A 118 5.84 2.10 8.31
CA HIS A 118 6.38 3.34 8.85
C HIS A 118 5.90 4.57 8.07
N VAL A 119 5.88 4.49 6.73
CA VAL A 119 5.48 5.60 5.84
C VAL A 119 3.97 5.77 5.77
N MET A 120 3.22 4.66 5.74
CA MET A 120 1.79 4.70 5.44
C MET A 120 0.89 4.69 6.68
N HIS A 121 1.44 4.40 7.87
CA HIS A 121 0.64 4.33 9.09
C HIS A 121 0.05 5.71 9.45
N PRO A 122 -1.28 5.84 9.63
CA PRO A 122 -1.94 7.14 9.89
C PRO A 122 -1.37 7.88 11.11
N GLY A 123 -0.93 7.16 12.14
CA GLY A 123 -0.31 7.73 13.33
C GLY A 123 1.00 8.47 13.10
N LYS A 124 1.66 8.28 11.96
CA LYS A 124 2.89 9.01 11.59
C LYS A 124 2.60 10.37 10.96
N LYS A 125 1.35 10.66 10.60
CA LYS A 125 0.88 11.94 10.03
C LYS A 125 1.76 12.46 8.88
N LEU A 126 2.20 11.55 8.00
CA LEU A 126 3.02 11.91 6.84
C LEU A 126 2.13 12.55 5.77
N TYR A 127 2.37 13.83 5.51
CA TYR A 127 1.58 14.56 4.53
C TYR A 127 1.91 14.13 3.09
N LYS A 128 0.85 13.86 2.33
CA LYS A 128 0.89 13.62 0.89
C LYS A 128 0.30 14.84 0.20
N SER A 129 1.05 15.44 -0.71
CA SER A 129 0.64 16.66 -1.41
C SER A 129 0.15 16.34 -2.81
N TYR A 130 -0.99 16.92 -3.18
CA TYR A 130 -1.63 16.75 -4.47
C TYR A 130 -1.90 18.11 -5.10
N ILE A 131 -1.88 18.16 -6.43
CA ILE A 131 -2.46 19.26 -7.21
C ILE A 131 -3.79 18.75 -7.74
N ALA A 132 -4.88 19.38 -7.30
CA ALA A 132 -6.23 19.02 -7.69
C ALA A 132 -6.81 20.09 -8.63
N LYS A 133 -7.23 19.66 -9.83
CA LYS A 133 -8.05 20.48 -10.74
C LYS A 133 -9.51 20.22 -10.46
N ILE A 134 -10.29 21.26 -10.35
CA ILE A 134 -11.72 21.22 -10.01
C ILE A 134 -12.55 21.81 -11.15
N ASN A 135 -13.83 21.41 -11.21
CA ASN A 135 -14.73 21.77 -12.30
C ASN A 135 -15.41 23.14 -12.17
N ARG A 136 -15.23 23.82 -11.02
CA ARG A 136 -15.75 25.16 -10.75
C ARG A 136 -14.66 26.06 -10.14
N ASP A 137 -14.89 27.36 -10.11
CA ASP A 137 -14.00 28.26 -9.41
C ASP A 137 -14.04 27.99 -7.91
N ILE A 138 -12.87 28.01 -7.26
CA ILE A 138 -12.75 27.82 -5.81
C ILE A 138 -12.94 29.14 -5.09
N GLU A 139 -13.80 29.12 -4.09
CA GLU A 139 -14.07 30.23 -3.19
C GLU A 139 -13.28 30.10 -1.89
N GLU A 140 -13.10 31.19 -1.15
CA GLU A 140 -12.38 31.17 0.13
C GLU A 140 -13.03 30.25 1.15
N LYS A 141 -14.37 30.25 1.21
CA LYS A 141 -15.13 29.34 2.07
C LYS A 141 -14.83 27.85 1.83
N ASP A 142 -14.52 27.47 0.58
CA ASP A 142 -14.17 26.07 0.25
C ASP A 142 -12.79 25.72 0.82
N ILE A 143 -11.86 26.66 0.74
CA ILE A 143 -10.50 26.51 1.29
C ILE A 143 -10.57 26.36 2.80
N GLU A 144 -11.30 27.27 3.47
CA GLU A 144 -11.52 27.22 4.91
C GLU A 144 -12.17 25.91 5.36
N ALA A 145 -13.20 25.46 4.64
CA ALA A 145 -13.85 24.18 4.94
C ALA A 145 -12.87 22.99 4.87
N LEU A 146 -12.04 22.93 3.83
CA LEU A 146 -11.03 21.89 3.70
C LEU A 146 -9.95 21.97 4.79
N GLN A 147 -9.57 23.18 5.19
CA GLN A 147 -8.60 23.39 6.26
C GLN A 147 -9.11 22.98 7.64
N HIS A 148 -10.43 23.05 7.88
CA HIS A 148 -11.07 22.59 9.12
C HIS A 148 -11.56 21.14 9.07
N GLY A 149 -11.49 20.50 7.89
CA GLY A 149 -11.99 19.16 7.63
C GLY A 149 -13.47 19.15 7.23
N VAL A 150 -13.76 18.34 6.21
CA VAL A 150 -15.11 18.18 5.62
C VAL A 150 -15.70 16.84 5.98
N VAL A 151 -17.02 16.70 5.88
CA VAL A 151 -17.70 15.42 6.10
C VAL A 151 -17.77 14.66 4.78
N ILE A 152 -17.20 13.44 4.78
CA ILE A 152 -17.25 12.49 3.67
C ILE A 152 -17.80 11.17 4.24
N ASP A 153 -18.87 10.65 3.64
CA ASP A 153 -19.54 9.40 4.06
C ASP A 153 -19.86 9.38 5.57
N GLY A 154 -20.40 10.51 6.07
CA GLY A 154 -20.81 10.68 7.46
C GLY A 154 -19.68 10.85 8.48
N ARG A 155 -18.44 10.95 8.05
CA ARG A 155 -17.26 11.14 8.93
C ARG A 155 -16.49 12.40 8.55
N ARG A 156 -16.10 13.19 9.56
CA ARG A 156 -15.25 14.36 9.34
C ARG A 156 -13.82 13.92 9.04
N THR A 157 -13.24 14.51 7.99
CA THR A 157 -11.83 14.32 7.66
C THR A 157 -10.92 15.09 8.64
N ALA A 158 -9.64 14.70 8.71
CA ALA A 158 -8.63 15.52 9.35
C ALA A 158 -8.46 16.85 8.58
N PRO A 159 -8.00 17.93 9.27
CA PRO A 159 -7.62 19.19 8.64
C PRO A 159 -6.60 18.99 7.51
N ALA A 160 -6.82 19.65 6.38
CA ALA A 160 -5.90 19.65 5.26
C ALA A 160 -5.11 20.96 5.20
N LYS A 161 -3.88 20.92 4.65
CA LYS A 161 -3.17 22.14 4.25
C LYS A 161 -3.54 22.47 2.83
N VAL A 162 -4.18 23.60 2.58
CA VAL A 162 -4.68 23.99 1.26
C VAL A 162 -4.07 25.30 0.84
N LYS A 163 -3.64 25.37 -0.44
CA LYS A 163 -3.17 26.60 -1.08
C LYS A 163 -3.82 26.69 -2.47
N LYS A 164 -4.49 27.80 -2.74
CA LYS A 164 -4.99 28.14 -4.06
C LYS A 164 -3.82 28.40 -5.00
N LEU A 165 -3.81 27.76 -6.16
CA LEU A 165 -2.81 27.94 -7.21
C LEU A 165 -3.40 28.75 -8.35
N ASP A 166 -4.66 28.50 -8.72
CA ASP A 166 -5.40 29.20 -9.75
C ASP A 166 -6.92 29.15 -9.41
N LYS A 167 -7.77 29.77 -10.24
CA LYS A 167 -9.24 29.78 -10.06
C LYS A 167 -9.81 28.36 -9.87
N LYS A 168 -9.27 27.38 -10.60
CA LYS A 168 -9.72 25.98 -10.62
C LYS A 168 -8.65 24.97 -10.22
N GLU A 169 -7.61 25.43 -9.53
CA GLU A 169 -6.51 24.56 -9.14
C GLU A 169 -6.04 24.86 -7.72
N ILE A 170 -5.92 23.83 -6.91
CA ILE A 170 -5.40 23.90 -5.55
C ILE A 170 -4.27 22.92 -5.34
N ARG A 171 -3.34 23.27 -4.44
CA ARG A 171 -2.48 22.30 -3.77
C ARG A 171 -3.12 21.94 -2.44
N ILE A 172 -3.34 20.65 -2.25
CA ILE A 172 -3.86 20.10 -1.00
C ILE A 172 -2.88 19.08 -0.44
N ALA A 173 -2.55 19.21 0.85
CA ALA A 173 -1.73 18.22 1.54
C ALA A 173 -2.54 17.60 2.69
N ILE A 174 -2.64 16.28 2.67
CA ILE A 174 -3.38 15.44 3.62
C ILE A 174 -2.48 14.34 4.15
N PHE A 175 -2.72 13.87 5.37
CA PHE A 175 -1.98 12.74 5.97
C PHE A 175 -2.84 11.49 6.15
N GLU A 176 -4.14 11.61 6.09
CA GLU A 176 -5.03 10.44 6.05
C GLU A 176 -5.50 10.17 4.61
N GLY A 177 -5.80 8.89 4.29
CA GLY A 177 -6.44 8.47 3.05
C GLY A 177 -7.65 7.60 3.39
N ARG A 178 -8.75 7.87 2.72
CA ARG A 178 -9.99 7.08 2.83
C ARG A 178 -10.38 6.56 1.47
#